data_ad7f75156e4dc7e8a09646bb24b608a3
#
_entry.id   ad7f75156e4dc7e8a09646bb24b608a3
#
_cell.length_a   1.000
_cell.length_b   1.000
_cell.length_c   1.000
_cell.angle_alpha   90.00
_cell.angle_beta   90.00
_cell.angle_gamma   90.00
#
_symmetry.space_group_name_H-M   'P 1'
#
loop_
_entity.id
_entity.type
_entity.pdbx_description
1 polymer ?
#
loop_
_entity_poly.entity_id
_entity_poly.type
_entity_poly.pdbx_seq_one_letter_code
_entity_poly.pdbx_strand_id
1 'polypeptide(L)'
;TCALPISAKGLEQLLQTVQKVRRQINPKLKIEGILLTMTDNRTNYGQQIDNLIRGAYSSKIKVFDQTIPRSVRAAEISAVGKSIFQHDPKGKVAEAYQSLTKEVLADAEKQLKRVAERGR
;
A
#
# COMPACT_ATOMS: atom_id res chain seq x y z
N THR A 1 -15.75 -4.14 16.74
CA THR A 1 -16.68 -4.15 15.59
C THR A 1 -16.72 -2.84 14.86
N CYS A 2 -16.54 -1.71 15.56
CA CYS A 2 -16.63 -0.39 14.94
C CYS A 2 -15.40 -0.02 14.11
N ALA A 3 -14.20 -0.50 14.47
CA ALA A 3 -12.97 -0.12 13.77
C ALA A 3 -12.89 -0.71 12.35
N LEU A 4 -13.34 -1.95 12.17
CA LEU A 4 -13.33 -2.60 10.85
C LEU A 4 -14.19 -1.86 9.82
N PRO A 5 -15.48 -1.54 10.09
CA PRO A 5 -16.27 -0.73 9.17
C PRO A 5 -15.72 0.68 8.95
N ILE A 6 -15.13 1.30 9.98
CA ILE A 6 -14.55 2.64 9.87
C ILE A 6 -13.35 2.63 8.92
N SER A 7 -12.46 1.65 9.03
CA SER A 7 -11.29 1.53 8.15
C SER A 7 -11.68 1.28 6.70
N ALA A 8 -12.62 0.37 6.46
CA ALA A 8 -13.15 0.09 5.13
C ALA A 8 -13.87 1.30 4.54
N LYS A 9 -14.66 1.99 5.36
CA LYS A 9 -15.38 3.20 4.97
C LYS A 9 -14.44 4.37 4.66
N GLY A 10 -13.37 4.51 5.43
CA GLY A 10 -12.33 5.50 5.19
C GLY A 10 -11.64 5.31 3.84
N LEU A 11 -11.33 4.08 3.48
CA LEU A 11 -10.76 3.76 2.16
C LEU A 11 -11.74 4.06 1.04
N GLU A 12 -13.02 3.73 1.21
CA GLU A 12 -14.07 4.04 0.24
C GLU A 12 -14.20 5.55 0.00
N GLN A 13 -14.19 6.34 1.07
CA GLN A 13 -14.22 7.81 0.98
C GLN A 13 -12.98 8.37 0.28
N LEU A 14 -11.80 7.83 0.56
CA LEU A 14 -10.56 8.23 -0.10
C LEU A 14 -10.64 7.96 -1.61
N LEU A 15 -11.12 6.80 -2.01
CA LEU A 15 -11.29 6.45 -3.41
C LEU A 15 -12.29 7.36 -4.13
N GLN A 16 -13.36 7.76 -3.46
CA GLN A 16 -14.29 8.75 -3.99
C GLN A 16 -13.62 10.11 -4.22
N THR A 17 -12.76 10.54 -3.28
CA THR A 17 -11.98 11.76 -3.41
C THR A 17 -11.02 11.69 -4.61
N VAL A 18 -10.33 10.57 -4.78
CA VAL A 18 -9.44 10.32 -5.93
C VAL A 18 -10.21 10.43 -7.24
N GLN A 19 -11.42 9.86 -7.32
CA GLN A 19 -12.26 9.96 -8.51
C GLN A 19 -12.68 11.40 -8.83
N LYS A 20 -12.99 12.20 -7.81
CA LYS A 20 -13.30 13.63 -7.99
C LYS A 20 -12.10 14.39 -8.53
N VAL A 21 -10.91 14.14 -8.00
CA VAL A 21 -9.66 14.76 -8.47
C VAL A 21 -9.42 14.39 -9.93
N ARG A 22 -9.63 13.14 -10.32
CA ARG A 22 -9.49 12.70 -11.70
C ARG A 22 -10.44 13.44 -12.65
N ARG A 23 -11.69 13.62 -12.26
CA ARG A 23 -12.70 14.26 -13.11
C ARG A 23 -12.52 15.77 -13.23
N GLN A 24 -12.10 16.44 -12.14
CA GLN A 24 -12.13 17.88 -12.04
C GLN A 24 -10.76 18.55 -12.15
N ILE A 25 -9.69 17.87 -11.77
CA ILE A 25 -8.37 18.47 -11.66
C ILE A 25 -7.34 17.77 -12.57
N ASN A 26 -7.22 16.45 -12.48
CA ASN A 26 -6.18 15.71 -13.18
C ASN A 26 -6.73 14.39 -13.77
N PRO A 27 -7.18 14.40 -15.03
CA PRO A 27 -7.68 13.19 -15.69
C PRO A 27 -6.65 12.08 -15.85
N LYS A 28 -5.36 12.42 -15.75
CA LYS A 28 -4.24 11.47 -15.90
C LYS A 28 -3.84 10.80 -14.59
N LEU A 29 -4.46 11.17 -13.48
CA LEU A 29 -4.16 10.57 -12.19
C LEU A 29 -4.49 9.07 -12.21
N LYS A 30 -3.53 8.25 -11.82
CA LYS A 30 -3.67 6.80 -11.75
C LYS A 30 -3.40 6.32 -10.33
N ILE A 31 -4.12 5.28 -9.93
CA ILE A 31 -3.86 4.59 -8.67
C ILE A 31 -2.88 3.46 -8.95
N GLU A 32 -1.67 3.51 -8.36
CA GLU A 32 -0.68 2.44 -8.47
C GLU A 32 -1.10 1.19 -7.70
N GLY A 33 -1.69 1.37 -6.55
CA GLY A 33 -2.15 0.27 -5.72
C GLY A 33 -2.50 0.71 -4.31
N ILE A 34 -2.89 -0.25 -3.51
CA ILE A 34 -3.18 -0.09 -2.09
C ILE A 34 -2.09 -0.80 -1.30
N LEU A 35 -1.46 -0.08 -0.38
CA LEU A 35 -0.46 -0.63 0.54
C LEU A 35 -1.04 -0.68 1.95
N LEU A 36 -1.06 -1.88 2.53
CA LEU A 36 -1.49 -2.05 3.91
C LEU A 36 -0.29 -1.82 4.85
N THR A 37 -0.44 -0.88 5.76
CA THR A 37 0.62 -0.49 6.71
C THR A 37 0.19 -0.76 8.15
N MET A 38 1.16 -0.79 9.05
CA MET A 38 0.96 -1.05 10.48
C MET A 38 0.18 -2.33 10.72
N THR A 39 0.45 -3.35 9.91
CA THR A 39 -0.24 -4.63 10.02
C THR A 39 0.25 -5.43 11.23
N ASP A 40 -0.67 -6.14 11.85
CA ASP A 40 -0.36 -7.06 12.95
C ASP A 40 -0.98 -8.42 12.66
N ASN A 41 -0.20 -9.30 12.04
CA ASN A 41 -0.64 -10.64 11.66
C ASN A 41 -0.82 -11.59 12.86
N ARG A 42 -0.38 -11.17 14.05
CA ARG A 42 -0.57 -11.95 15.26
C ARG A 42 -2.01 -11.92 15.78
N THR A 43 -2.82 -10.96 15.30
CA THR A 43 -4.21 -10.82 15.71
C THR A 43 -5.15 -11.31 14.61
N ASN A 44 -6.26 -11.94 15.01
CA ASN A 44 -7.34 -12.30 14.10
C ASN A 44 -7.95 -11.07 13.42
N TYR A 45 -8.00 -9.97 14.13
CA TYR A 45 -8.50 -8.70 13.63
C TYR A 45 -7.66 -8.17 12.46
N GLY A 46 -6.34 -8.18 12.58
CA GLY A 46 -5.44 -7.76 11.50
C GLY A 46 -5.60 -8.63 10.26
N GLN A 47 -5.71 -9.94 10.43
CA GLN A 47 -5.96 -10.86 9.32
C GLN A 47 -7.31 -10.64 8.66
N GLN A 48 -8.34 -10.35 9.43
CA GLN A 48 -9.69 -10.07 8.91
C GLN A 48 -9.72 -8.81 8.06
N ILE A 49 -9.04 -7.74 8.47
CA ILE A 49 -8.94 -6.51 7.69
C ILE A 49 -8.20 -6.75 6.38
N ASP A 50 -7.07 -7.45 6.43
CA ASP A 50 -6.30 -7.80 5.24
C ASP A 50 -7.18 -8.56 4.23
N ASN A 51 -7.85 -9.61 4.69
CA ASN A 51 -8.73 -10.41 3.84
C ASN A 51 -9.91 -9.60 3.29
N LEU A 52 -10.48 -8.71 4.10
CA LEU A 52 -11.59 -7.86 3.67
C LEU A 52 -11.16 -6.91 2.53
N ILE A 53 -10.04 -6.22 2.71
CA ILE A 53 -9.54 -5.28 1.71
C ILE A 53 -9.16 -6.00 0.42
N ARG A 54 -8.44 -7.12 0.52
CA ARG A 54 -8.06 -7.91 -0.66
C ARG A 54 -9.28 -8.46 -1.38
N GLY A 55 -10.26 -8.96 -0.66
CA GLY A 55 -11.50 -9.48 -1.24
C GLY A 55 -12.35 -8.41 -1.92
N ALA A 56 -12.41 -7.21 -1.34
CA ALA A 56 -13.23 -6.12 -1.86
C ALA A 56 -12.61 -5.41 -3.06
N TYR A 57 -11.29 -5.24 -3.09
CA TYR A 57 -10.62 -4.33 -4.03
C TYR A 57 -9.67 -5.00 -5.02
N SER A 58 -9.16 -6.20 -4.76
CA SER A 58 -8.11 -6.83 -5.57
C SER A 58 -8.50 -7.04 -7.04
N SER A 59 -9.78 -7.14 -7.35
CA SER A 59 -10.28 -7.27 -8.72
C SER A 59 -10.29 -5.94 -9.49
N LYS A 60 -10.28 -4.81 -8.80
CA LYS A 60 -10.40 -3.46 -9.39
C LYS A 60 -9.11 -2.66 -9.27
N ILE A 61 -8.46 -2.75 -8.14
CA ILE A 61 -7.26 -2.00 -7.79
C ILE A 61 -6.25 -3.00 -7.24
N LYS A 62 -4.99 -2.87 -7.67
CA LYS A 62 -3.93 -3.70 -7.11
C LYS A 62 -3.80 -3.44 -5.61
N VAL A 63 -3.84 -4.51 -4.81
CA VAL A 63 -3.42 -4.48 -3.42
C VAL A 63 -2.05 -5.14 -3.37
N PHE A 64 -1.03 -4.41 -2.92
CA PHE A 64 0.34 -4.94 -2.90
C PHE A 64 0.42 -6.17 -2.00
N ASP A 65 1.14 -7.21 -2.44
CA ASP A 65 1.34 -8.42 -1.65
C ASP A 65 2.15 -8.12 -0.40
N GLN A 66 3.14 -7.25 -0.52
CA GLN A 66 3.94 -6.82 0.62
C GLN A 66 3.13 -5.87 1.50
N THR A 67 3.14 -6.13 2.80
CA THR A 67 2.58 -5.25 3.83
C THR A 67 3.69 -4.69 4.69
N ILE A 68 3.44 -3.54 5.33
CA ILE A 68 4.39 -2.92 6.24
C ILE A 68 3.93 -3.21 7.67
N PRO A 69 4.67 -4.03 8.43
CA PRO A 69 4.27 -4.39 9.79
C PRO A 69 4.41 -3.22 10.75
N ARG A 70 3.64 -3.27 11.82
CA ARG A 70 3.78 -2.33 12.93
C ARG A 70 5.13 -2.57 13.64
N SER A 71 5.84 -1.47 13.94
CA SER A 71 7.13 -1.54 14.64
C SER A 71 7.32 -0.30 15.52
N VAL A 72 7.76 -0.53 16.75
CA VAL A 72 8.10 0.54 17.68
C VAL A 72 9.30 1.34 17.14
N ARG A 73 10.29 0.68 16.55
CA ARG A 73 11.46 1.35 15.98
C ARG A 73 11.09 2.21 14.78
N ALA A 74 10.14 1.78 13.96
CA ALA A 74 9.63 2.60 12.87
C ALA A 74 8.90 3.86 13.39
N ALA A 75 8.21 3.76 14.51
CA ALA A 75 7.56 4.91 15.12
C ALA A 75 8.56 5.95 15.67
N GLU A 76 9.77 5.52 16.02
CA GLU A 76 10.83 6.40 16.54
C GLU A 76 11.45 7.30 15.47
N ILE A 77 11.37 6.94 14.19
CA ILE A 77 12.11 7.64 13.11
C ILE A 77 11.72 9.11 12.98
N SER A 78 10.49 9.45 13.25
CA SER A 78 10.01 10.84 13.23
C SER A 78 10.71 11.70 14.29
N ALA A 79 10.96 11.14 15.47
CA ALA A 79 11.64 11.82 16.57
C ALA A 79 13.13 12.00 16.32
N VAL A 80 13.78 11.00 15.72
CA VAL A 80 15.24 11.03 15.48
C VAL A 80 15.64 11.66 14.14
N GLY A 81 14.68 11.87 13.24
CA GLY A 81 14.94 12.50 11.94
C GLY A 81 15.78 11.64 11.00
N LYS A 82 15.70 10.33 11.11
CA LYS A 82 16.43 9.38 10.26
C LYS A 82 15.46 8.52 9.44
N SER A 83 15.91 7.98 8.32
CA SER A 83 15.13 6.98 7.60
C SER A 83 15.14 5.65 8.36
N ILE A 84 14.16 4.78 8.06
CA ILE A 84 14.13 3.43 8.63
C ILE A 84 15.39 2.64 8.23
N PHE A 85 15.94 2.88 7.06
CA PHE A 85 17.15 2.22 6.58
C PHE A 85 18.41 2.62 7.36
N GLN A 86 18.42 3.82 7.92
CA GLN A 86 19.50 4.29 8.79
C GLN A 86 19.27 3.88 10.24
N HIS A 87 18.03 3.97 10.71
CA HIS A 87 17.69 3.74 12.12
C HIS A 87 17.64 2.25 12.48
N ASP A 88 17.08 1.42 11.61
CA ASP A 88 16.90 -0.01 11.83
C ASP A 88 17.07 -0.79 10.53
N PRO A 89 18.30 -0.83 9.96
CA PRO A 89 18.53 -1.38 8.61
C PRO A 89 18.24 -2.87 8.50
N LYS A 90 18.29 -3.61 9.59
CA LYS A 90 18.05 -5.06 9.63
C LYS A 90 16.66 -5.40 10.18
N GLY A 91 15.83 -4.39 10.44
CA GLY A 91 14.50 -4.57 10.98
C GLY A 91 13.49 -5.03 9.93
N LYS A 92 12.39 -5.55 10.41
CA LYS A 92 11.30 -6.06 9.55
C LYS A 92 10.68 -4.97 8.68
N VAL A 93 10.61 -3.73 9.16
CA VAL A 93 10.04 -2.62 8.39
C VAL A 93 10.96 -2.21 7.24
N ALA A 94 12.28 -2.12 7.49
CA ALA A 94 13.25 -1.85 6.42
C ALA A 94 13.19 -2.93 5.34
N GLU A 95 13.16 -4.19 5.75
CA GLU A 95 13.03 -5.33 4.84
C GLU A 95 11.72 -5.28 4.05
N ALA A 96 10.61 -4.93 4.70
CA ALA A 96 9.31 -4.80 4.05
C ALA A 96 9.31 -3.71 2.97
N TYR A 97 9.91 -2.56 3.24
CA TYR A 97 10.03 -1.48 2.23
C TYR A 97 10.93 -1.87 1.07
N GLN A 98 12.00 -2.63 1.31
CA GLN A 98 12.84 -3.16 0.22
C GLN A 98 12.05 -4.12 -0.67
N SER A 99 11.27 -5.01 -0.08
CA SER A 99 10.42 -5.95 -0.81
C SER A 99 9.32 -5.23 -1.59
N LEU A 100 8.72 -4.20 -1.00
CA LEU A 100 7.74 -3.34 -1.69
C LEU A 100 8.37 -2.65 -2.90
N THR A 101 9.58 -2.14 -2.76
CA THR A 101 10.30 -1.49 -3.88
C THR A 101 10.48 -2.46 -5.04
N LYS A 102 10.87 -3.70 -4.76
CA LYS A 102 11.02 -4.73 -5.79
C LYS A 102 9.69 -5.03 -6.49
N GLU A 103 8.60 -5.10 -5.72
CA GLU A 103 7.26 -5.34 -6.27
C GLU A 103 6.82 -4.19 -7.20
N VAL A 104 7.01 -2.95 -6.78
CA VAL A 104 6.68 -1.76 -7.59
C VAL A 104 7.51 -1.73 -8.87
N LEU A 105 8.81 -2.01 -8.79
CA LEU A 105 9.69 -2.05 -9.97
C LEU A 105 9.27 -3.15 -10.94
N ALA A 106 8.94 -4.33 -10.44
CA ALA A 106 8.49 -5.43 -11.29
C ALA A 106 7.20 -5.08 -12.05
N ASP A 107 6.28 -4.40 -11.39
CA ASP A 107 5.05 -3.94 -12.04
C ASP A 107 5.31 -2.87 -13.09
N ALA A 108 6.19 -1.92 -12.81
CA ALA A 108 6.59 -0.89 -13.77
C ALA A 108 7.21 -1.52 -15.02
N GLU A 109 8.08 -2.51 -14.87
CA GLU A 109 8.68 -3.23 -16.00
C GLU A 109 7.63 -3.97 -16.84
N LYS A 110 6.66 -4.60 -16.20
CA LYS A 110 5.56 -5.27 -16.90
C LYS A 110 4.73 -4.28 -17.72
N GLN A 111 4.45 -3.12 -17.15
CA GLN A 111 3.70 -2.06 -17.86
C GLN A 111 4.49 -1.55 -19.07
N LEU A 112 5.79 -1.31 -18.91
CA LEU A 112 6.64 -0.87 -20.00
C LEU A 112 6.68 -1.89 -21.15
N LYS A 113 6.81 -3.18 -20.82
CA LYS A 113 6.78 -4.25 -21.83
C LYS A 113 5.46 -4.28 -22.59
N ARG A 114 4.32 -4.16 -21.89
CA ARG A 114 3.01 -4.12 -22.53
C ARG A 114 2.84 -2.93 -23.47
N VAL A 115 3.35 -1.76 -23.10
CA VAL A 115 3.32 -0.57 -23.94
C VAL A 115 4.21 -0.77 -25.18
N ALA A 116 5.40 -1.32 -25.02
CA ALA A 116 6.31 -1.61 -26.13
C ALA A 116 5.70 -2.64 -27.12
N GLU A 117 5.04 -3.67 -26.60
CA GLU A 117 4.35 -4.67 -27.43
C GLU A 117 3.18 -4.08 -28.21
N ARG A 118 2.41 -3.16 -27.61
CA ARG A 118 1.31 -2.46 -28.29
C ARG A 118 1.78 -1.48 -29.36
N GLY A 119 2.98 -0.95 -29.25
CA GLY A 119 3.58 -0.04 -30.22
C GLY A 119 4.16 -0.72 -31.47
N ARG A 120 4.15 -2.05 -31.47
CA ARG A 120 4.55 -2.86 -32.62
C ARG A 120 3.33 -3.34 -33.39
#